data_0aa2ad2733ea2ec8bd8d82a81e020657
#
_entry.id   0aa2ad2733ea2ec8bd8d82a81e020657
#
_cell.length_a   1.000
_cell.length_b   1.000
_cell.length_c   1.000
_cell.angle_alpha   90.00
_cell.angle_beta   90.00
_cell.angle_gamma   90.00
#
_symmetry.space_group_name_H-M   'P 1'
#
loop_
_entity.id
_entity.type
_entity.pdbx_description
1 polymer ?
#
loop_
_entity_poly.entity_id
_entity_poly.type
_entity_poly.pdbx_seq_one_letter_code
_entity_poly.pdbx_strand_id
1 'polypeptide(L)'
;MKGETDITEKISPTALIDPSAKLGKDVSVGPYAIIEKDVTIRTGTWIDAHAHIKPFTTIGENCKIFHGAVVGEIPQDLKFEGEKSELIIGESTTIREFCTLNRGTKDKGKSEVGSHCLLMAYVHVAHDCVIGNHSILANGVQLGGHVEIGKHVTIGGMTPVHQFCKIGDYSFIGGGLRIVQDVPPYILAMGEPLKFSGLNAVGLRRKNFSPEARKQIKQAYQFIYQSDLNRSQAVSQIQSEFKNVPVIDSIVDFIENSDRGLI
;
A
#
# COMPACT_ATOMS: atom_id res chain seq x y z
N MET A 1 27.49 -24.91 -14.16
CA MET A 1 27.57 -24.01 -15.34
C MET A 1 26.48 -22.95 -15.14
N LYS A 2 26.87 -21.74 -14.78
CA LYS A 2 25.99 -20.58 -14.73
C LYS A 2 25.85 -20.07 -16.16
N GLY A 3 24.71 -20.25 -16.79
CA GLY A 3 24.39 -19.59 -18.04
C GLY A 3 24.09 -18.13 -17.75
N GLU A 4 25.07 -17.26 -17.89
CA GLU A 4 24.88 -15.84 -18.08
C GLU A 4 24.21 -15.66 -19.44
N THR A 5 22.91 -15.45 -19.47
CA THR A 5 22.25 -14.86 -20.64
C THR A 5 22.69 -13.40 -20.67
N ASP A 6 23.59 -13.12 -21.57
CA ASP A 6 24.02 -11.77 -21.94
C ASP A 6 22.79 -11.05 -22.57
N ILE A 7 22.02 -10.35 -21.74
CA ILE A 7 20.88 -9.55 -22.19
C ILE A 7 21.44 -8.20 -22.67
N THR A 8 21.98 -8.19 -23.90
CA THR A 8 22.53 -6.98 -24.53
C THR A 8 21.45 -5.98 -24.98
N GLU A 9 20.20 -6.37 -25.06
CA GLU A 9 19.08 -5.48 -25.36
C GLU A 9 18.19 -5.29 -24.13
N LYS A 10 18.30 -4.15 -23.48
CA LYS A 10 17.48 -3.79 -22.32
C LYS A 10 15.99 -3.64 -22.66
N ILE A 11 15.64 -3.40 -23.89
CA ILE A 11 14.27 -3.27 -24.39
C ILE A 11 14.04 -4.34 -25.46
N SER A 12 13.07 -5.22 -25.21
CA SER A 12 12.71 -6.26 -26.17
C SER A 12 12.19 -5.65 -27.48
N PRO A 13 12.58 -6.16 -28.66
CA PRO A 13 12.06 -5.69 -29.93
C PRO A 13 10.56 -5.97 -30.12
N THR A 14 9.97 -6.84 -29.31
CA THR A 14 8.52 -7.13 -29.33
C THR A 14 7.72 -6.31 -28.31
N ALA A 15 8.37 -5.44 -27.54
CA ALA A 15 7.66 -4.51 -26.66
C ALA A 15 7.02 -3.39 -27.49
N LEU A 16 5.81 -2.98 -27.10
CA LEU A 16 5.10 -1.86 -27.71
C LEU A 16 5.22 -0.65 -26.79
N ILE A 17 5.99 0.35 -27.21
CA ILE A 17 6.25 1.55 -26.41
C ILE A 17 5.80 2.77 -27.19
N ASP A 18 4.87 3.56 -26.62
CA ASP A 18 4.43 4.81 -27.23
C ASP A 18 5.60 5.82 -27.29
N PRO A 19 5.78 6.54 -28.40
CA PRO A 19 6.86 7.50 -28.56
C PRO A 19 6.86 8.66 -27.55
N SER A 20 5.75 8.95 -26.89
CA SER A 20 5.64 9.98 -25.86
C SER A 20 6.05 9.48 -24.47
N ALA A 21 6.20 8.16 -24.28
CA ALA A 21 6.65 7.59 -23.02
C ALA A 21 8.09 8.00 -22.69
N LYS A 22 8.31 8.36 -21.42
CA LYS A 22 9.63 8.80 -20.94
C LYS A 22 10.29 7.67 -20.17
N LEU A 23 11.32 7.06 -20.74
CA LEU A 23 12.09 6.02 -20.10
C LEU A 23 13.42 6.59 -19.58
N GLY A 24 13.68 6.38 -18.28
CA GLY A 24 14.94 6.73 -17.65
C GLY A 24 16.10 5.84 -18.10
N LYS A 25 17.30 6.18 -17.62
CA LYS A 25 18.49 5.38 -17.88
C LYS A 25 18.32 3.97 -17.30
N ASP A 26 18.86 2.98 -17.98
CA ASP A 26 18.89 1.58 -17.52
C ASP A 26 17.51 0.94 -17.26
N VAL A 27 16.44 1.49 -17.83
CA VAL A 27 15.13 0.84 -17.86
C VAL A 27 15.21 -0.37 -18.79
N SER A 28 14.65 -1.51 -18.35
CA SER A 28 14.52 -2.71 -19.16
C SER A 28 13.05 -3.09 -19.33
N VAL A 29 12.69 -3.54 -20.55
CA VAL A 29 11.32 -3.86 -20.92
C VAL A 29 11.29 -5.22 -21.63
N GLY A 30 10.57 -6.15 -21.04
CA GLY A 30 10.42 -7.52 -21.50
C GLY A 30 9.54 -7.65 -22.76
N PRO A 31 9.50 -8.86 -23.35
CA PRO A 31 8.74 -9.13 -24.57
C PRO A 31 7.23 -8.93 -24.36
N TYR A 32 6.59 -8.36 -25.39
CA TYR A 32 5.15 -8.10 -25.42
C TYR A 32 4.63 -7.23 -24.27
N ALA A 33 5.49 -6.54 -23.54
CA ALA A 33 5.06 -5.48 -22.64
C ALA A 33 4.53 -4.29 -23.43
N ILE A 34 3.52 -3.61 -22.89
CA ILE A 34 2.89 -2.44 -23.52
C ILE A 34 3.07 -1.24 -22.58
N ILE A 35 3.67 -0.18 -23.09
CA ILE A 35 3.82 1.10 -22.39
C ILE A 35 3.10 2.16 -23.22
N GLU A 36 1.99 2.66 -22.69
CA GLU A 36 1.14 3.61 -23.37
C GLU A 36 1.67 5.06 -23.28
N LYS A 37 0.96 5.99 -23.91
CA LYS A 37 1.29 7.42 -23.93
C LYS A 37 1.29 8.02 -22.53
N ASP A 38 1.99 9.14 -22.36
CA ASP A 38 2.04 9.92 -21.10
C ASP A 38 2.51 9.12 -19.87
N VAL A 39 3.27 8.03 -20.10
CA VAL A 39 3.91 7.23 -19.05
C VAL A 39 5.31 7.75 -18.76
N THR A 40 5.70 7.80 -17.48
CA THR A 40 7.06 8.08 -17.06
C THR A 40 7.61 6.93 -16.22
N ILE A 41 8.71 6.31 -16.64
CA ILE A 41 9.41 5.24 -15.93
C ILE A 41 10.81 5.73 -15.60
N ARG A 42 11.17 5.77 -14.33
CA ARG A 42 12.47 6.28 -13.88
C ARG A 42 13.56 5.21 -13.96
N THR A 43 14.79 5.68 -13.73
CA THR A 43 16.05 4.92 -13.86
C THR A 43 16.01 3.55 -13.18
N GLY A 44 16.60 2.55 -13.85
CA GLY A 44 16.82 1.21 -13.29
C GLY A 44 15.59 0.34 -13.11
N THR A 45 14.42 0.80 -13.53
CA THR A 45 13.17 0.03 -13.40
C THR A 45 13.11 -1.08 -14.43
N TRP A 46 12.66 -2.25 -13.99
CA TRP A 46 12.48 -3.45 -14.79
C TRP A 46 11.00 -3.76 -14.99
N ILE A 47 10.60 -3.91 -16.24
CA ILE A 47 9.24 -4.27 -16.67
C ILE A 47 9.31 -5.64 -17.34
N ASP A 48 8.58 -6.61 -16.81
CA ASP A 48 8.56 -7.98 -17.34
C ASP A 48 7.62 -8.14 -18.55
N ALA A 49 7.67 -9.33 -19.12
CA ALA A 49 6.85 -9.71 -20.27
C ALA A 49 5.35 -9.51 -20.01
N HIS A 50 4.62 -9.06 -21.04
CA HIS A 50 3.17 -8.87 -21.00
C HIS A 50 2.64 -7.91 -19.90
N ALA A 51 3.49 -7.16 -19.22
CA ALA A 51 3.04 -6.09 -18.34
C ALA A 51 2.44 -4.94 -19.18
N HIS A 52 1.40 -4.31 -18.67
CA HIS A 52 0.71 -3.21 -19.35
C HIS A 52 0.73 -1.95 -18.47
N ILE A 53 1.47 -0.93 -18.91
CA ILE A 53 1.55 0.36 -18.22
C ILE A 53 0.66 1.35 -18.96
N LYS A 54 -0.35 1.83 -18.26
CA LYS A 54 -1.43 2.67 -18.79
C LYS A 54 -1.10 4.17 -18.70
N PRO A 55 -1.81 5.03 -19.43
CA PRO A 55 -1.57 6.47 -19.46
C PRO A 55 -1.59 7.13 -18.09
N PHE A 56 -0.84 8.23 -17.94
CA PHE A 56 -0.73 9.04 -16.72
C PHE A 56 -0.17 8.28 -15.51
N THR A 57 0.67 7.27 -15.79
CA THR A 57 1.36 6.49 -14.76
C THR A 57 2.81 6.96 -14.63
N THR A 58 3.23 7.24 -13.40
CA THR A 58 4.63 7.50 -13.06
C THR A 58 5.16 6.37 -12.18
N ILE A 59 6.24 5.71 -12.62
CA ILE A 59 6.93 4.65 -11.88
C ILE A 59 8.29 5.18 -11.44
N GLY A 60 8.58 5.05 -10.15
CA GLY A 60 9.82 5.45 -9.50
C GLY A 60 11.05 4.69 -9.97
N GLU A 61 12.20 4.98 -9.35
CA GLU A 61 13.46 4.31 -9.68
C GLU A 61 13.53 2.89 -9.13
N ASN A 62 14.28 2.02 -9.82
CA ASN A 62 14.59 0.66 -9.37
C ASN A 62 13.35 -0.20 -9.01
N CYS A 63 12.21 0.10 -9.60
CA CYS A 63 10.99 -0.70 -9.43
C CYS A 63 11.05 -2.00 -10.23
N LYS A 64 10.24 -2.97 -9.83
CA LYS A 64 10.09 -4.25 -10.55
C LYS A 64 8.62 -4.51 -10.81
N ILE A 65 8.24 -4.55 -12.07
CA ILE A 65 6.87 -4.82 -12.52
C ILE A 65 6.87 -6.18 -13.21
N PHE A 66 6.21 -7.13 -12.60
CA PHE A 66 6.22 -8.52 -13.04
C PHE A 66 5.17 -8.81 -14.12
N HIS A 67 5.29 -10.00 -14.68
CA HIS A 67 4.49 -10.52 -15.77
C HIS A 67 2.98 -10.28 -15.58
N GLY A 68 2.33 -9.79 -16.62
CA GLY A 68 0.87 -9.62 -16.67
C GLY A 68 0.28 -8.59 -15.72
N ALA A 69 1.10 -7.80 -15.01
CA ALA A 69 0.59 -6.71 -14.20
C ALA A 69 0.01 -5.58 -15.07
N VAL A 70 -1.15 -5.04 -14.68
CA VAL A 70 -1.80 -3.89 -15.31
C VAL A 70 -1.71 -2.70 -14.36
N VAL A 71 -0.96 -1.68 -14.77
CA VAL A 71 -0.56 -0.58 -13.89
C VAL A 71 -1.06 0.75 -14.45
N GLY A 72 -1.99 1.39 -13.75
CA GLY A 72 -2.57 2.68 -14.13
C GLY A 72 -3.86 2.57 -14.96
N GLU A 73 -4.60 1.47 -14.88
CA GLU A 73 -5.87 1.32 -15.56
C GLU A 73 -6.91 2.34 -15.04
N ILE A 74 -7.92 2.61 -15.86
CA ILE A 74 -9.02 3.49 -15.49
C ILE A 74 -9.76 2.95 -14.24
N PRO A 75 -10.33 3.82 -13.39
CA PRO A 75 -11.16 3.42 -12.27
C PRO A 75 -12.30 2.47 -12.66
N GLN A 76 -12.54 1.46 -11.83
CA GLN A 76 -13.74 0.62 -11.93
C GLN A 76 -14.90 1.27 -11.15
N ASP A 77 -15.15 2.54 -11.43
CA ASP A 77 -16.20 3.33 -10.82
C ASP A 77 -17.16 3.83 -11.91
N LEU A 78 -18.46 3.57 -11.76
CA LEU A 78 -19.49 4.02 -12.70
C LEU A 78 -19.59 5.55 -12.81
N LYS A 79 -19.03 6.29 -11.86
CA LYS A 79 -18.98 7.76 -11.87
C LYS A 79 -17.77 8.32 -12.64
N PHE A 80 -16.85 7.47 -13.07
CA PHE A 80 -15.69 7.90 -13.84
C PHE A 80 -16.11 8.30 -15.25
N GLU A 81 -15.89 9.57 -15.61
CA GLU A 81 -16.29 10.16 -16.90
C GLU A 81 -15.13 10.34 -17.88
N GLY A 82 -13.97 9.77 -17.59
CA GLY A 82 -12.76 9.88 -18.43
C GLY A 82 -11.86 11.06 -18.06
N GLU A 83 -12.05 11.63 -16.89
CA GLU A 83 -11.23 12.73 -16.38
C GLU A 83 -9.74 12.33 -16.25
N LYS A 84 -8.87 13.33 -16.38
CA LYS A 84 -7.43 13.10 -16.19
C LYS A 84 -7.14 12.86 -14.71
N SER A 85 -6.58 11.72 -14.42
CA SER A 85 -6.11 11.33 -13.10
C SER A 85 -4.84 10.49 -13.22
N GLU A 86 -4.14 10.27 -12.15
CA GLU A 86 -2.79 9.71 -12.16
C GLU A 86 -2.66 8.48 -11.26
N LEU A 87 -1.65 7.63 -11.58
CA LEU A 87 -1.09 6.65 -10.66
C LEU A 87 0.39 6.96 -10.45
N ILE A 88 0.80 7.05 -9.18
CA ILE A 88 2.20 7.31 -8.82
C ILE A 88 2.73 6.14 -8.00
N ILE A 89 3.88 5.59 -8.40
CA ILE A 89 4.56 4.50 -7.70
C ILE A 89 5.93 5.00 -7.26
N GLY A 90 6.21 4.89 -5.97
CA GLY A 90 7.48 5.24 -5.35
C GLY A 90 8.62 4.28 -5.76
N GLU A 91 9.83 4.68 -5.46
CA GLU A 91 11.04 3.94 -5.82
C GLU A 91 11.15 2.56 -5.16
N SER A 92 11.91 1.66 -5.76
CA SER A 92 12.23 0.33 -5.22
C SER A 92 11.00 -0.53 -4.85
N THR A 93 9.85 -0.21 -5.42
CA THR A 93 8.60 -0.96 -5.21
C THR A 93 8.51 -2.12 -6.18
N THR A 94 8.07 -3.27 -5.66
CA THR A 94 7.87 -4.49 -6.43
C THR A 94 6.37 -4.78 -6.58
N ILE A 95 5.91 -4.87 -7.84
CA ILE A 95 4.55 -5.25 -8.20
C ILE A 95 4.62 -6.60 -8.89
N ARG A 96 4.07 -7.62 -8.24
CA ARG A 96 4.13 -9.01 -8.68
C ARG A 96 3.08 -9.29 -9.76
N GLU A 97 3.06 -10.56 -10.18
CA GLU A 97 2.31 -11.06 -11.33
C GLU A 97 0.81 -10.77 -11.19
N PHE A 98 0.22 -10.33 -12.29
CA PHE A 98 -1.21 -10.10 -12.45
C PHE A 98 -1.83 -9.14 -11.43
N CYS A 99 -1.03 -8.27 -10.82
CA CYS A 99 -1.57 -7.15 -10.04
C CYS A 99 -2.33 -6.19 -10.96
N THR A 100 -3.38 -5.56 -10.42
CA THR A 100 -4.14 -4.52 -11.10
C THR A 100 -4.19 -3.26 -10.24
N LEU A 101 -3.69 -2.15 -10.75
CA LEU A 101 -3.65 -0.87 -10.05
C LEU A 101 -4.39 0.19 -10.87
N ASN A 102 -5.42 0.78 -10.28
CA ASN A 102 -6.17 1.85 -10.93
C ASN A 102 -5.62 3.23 -10.56
N ARG A 103 -5.68 4.16 -11.51
CA ARG A 103 -5.44 5.58 -11.24
C ARG A 103 -6.60 6.20 -10.44
N GLY A 104 -6.45 7.44 -9.97
CA GLY A 104 -7.48 8.12 -9.21
C GLY A 104 -8.71 8.52 -10.03
N THR A 105 -9.69 9.10 -9.34
CA THR A 105 -10.84 9.79 -9.92
C THR A 105 -10.69 11.30 -9.76
N LYS A 106 -11.68 12.10 -10.15
CA LYS A 106 -11.72 13.53 -9.89
C LYS A 106 -11.70 13.91 -8.41
N ASP A 107 -11.97 12.98 -7.52
CA ASP A 107 -12.06 13.23 -6.07
C ASP A 107 -10.67 13.51 -5.46
N LYS A 108 -9.71 12.59 -5.65
CA LYS A 108 -8.32 12.81 -5.21
C LYS A 108 -7.36 13.11 -6.38
N GLY A 109 -7.78 12.90 -7.62
CA GLY A 109 -6.96 13.11 -8.82
C GLY A 109 -5.87 12.07 -9.02
N LYS A 110 -5.58 11.22 -8.02
CA LYS A 110 -4.50 10.24 -8.09
C LYS A 110 -4.70 9.06 -7.13
N SER A 111 -4.08 7.93 -7.47
CA SER A 111 -3.74 6.85 -6.55
C SER A 111 -2.23 6.84 -6.31
N GLU A 112 -1.79 6.42 -5.13
CA GLU A 112 -0.37 6.42 -4.76
C GLU A 112 0.05 5.10 -4.11
N VAL A 113 1.18 4.57 -4.57
CA VAL A 113 1.90 3.48 -3.92
C VAL A 113 3.27 4.00 -3.51
N GLY A 114 3.60 3.93 -2.24
CA GLY A 114 4.86 4.42 -1.68
C GLY A 114 6.09 3.64 -2.16
N SER A 115 7.24 4.03 -1.63
CA SER A 115 8.53 3.41 -1.92
C SER A 115 8.76 2.13 -1.12
N HIS A 116 9.58 1.22 -1.67
CA HIS A 116 9.97 -0.05 -1.03
C HIS A 116 8.79 -0.95 -0.65
N CYS A 117 7.67 -0.84 -1.35
CA CYS A 117 6.50 -1.68 -1.15
C CYS A 117 6.64 -3.02 -1.87
N LEU A 118 5.93 -4.03 -1.37
CA LEU A 118 5.75 -5.31 -2.04
C LEU A 118 4.26 -5.61 -2.21
N LEU A 119 3.79 -5.57 -3.43
CA LEU A 119 2.46 -6.02 -3.82
C LEU A 119 2.63 -7.41 -4.44
N MET A 120 2.21 -8.45 -3.70
CA MET A 120 2.33 -9.83 -4.17
C MET A 120 1.31 -10.14 -5.25
N ALA A 121 1.41 -11.32 -5.87
CA ALA A 121 0.58 -11.68 -7.02
C ALA A 121 -0.91 -11.52 -6.76
N TYR A 122 -1.63 -11.06 -7.80
CA TYR A 122 -3.08 -10.83 -7.81
C TYR A 122 -3.59 -9.75 -6.83
N VAL A 123 -2.73 -8.88 -6.33
CA VAL A 123 -3.18 -7.72 -5.55
C VAL A 123 -3.93 -6.75 -6.44
N HIS A 124 -5.08 -6.27 -5.97
CA HIS A 124 -5.83 -5.17 -6.59
C HIS A 124 -5.77 -3.91 -5.74
N VAL A 125 -5.46 -2.79 -6.38
CA VAL A 125 -5.50 -1.45 -5.80
C VAL A 125 -6.50 -0.61 -6.60
N ALA A 126 -7.67 -0.34 -6.01
CA ALA A 126 -8.67 0.51 -6.65
C ALA A 126 -8.27 1.98 -6.66
N HIS A 127 -9.12 2.82 -7.25
CA HIS A 127 -8.90 4.25 -7.41
C HIS A 127 -8.77 5.00 -6.08
N ASP A 128 -8.04 6.12 -6.09
CA ASP A 128 -7.86 7.04 -4.96
C ASP A 128 -7.25 6.41 -3.69
N CYS A 129 -6.64 5.23 -3.82
CA CYS A 129 -5.94 4.58 -2.72
C CYS A 129 -4.57 5.22 -2.47
N VAL A 130 -4.15 5.20 -1.20
CA VAL A 130 -2.81 5.61 -0.77
C VAL A 130 -2.18 4.47 0.02
N ILE A 131 -1.00 4.01 -0.41
CA ILE A 131 -0.22 2.97 0.28
C ILE A 131 1.11 3.58 0.74
N GLY A 132 1.33 3.60 2.04
CA GLY A 132 2.56 4.12 2.66
C GLY A 132 3.78 3.23 2.42
N ASN A 133 4.95 3.83 2.55
CA ASN A 133 6.24 3.20 2.28
C ASN A 133 6.46 1.89 3.07
N HIS A 134 7.23 0.97 2.48
CA HIS A 134 7.61 -0.30 3.09
C HIS A 134 6.45 -1.24 3.43
N SER A 135 5.27 -1.03 2.87
CA SER A 135 4.10 -1.88 3.13
C SER A 135 4.10 -3.13 2.26
N ILE A 136 3.54 -4.20 2.79
CA ILE A 136 3.47 -5.51 2.14
C ILE A 136 2.01 -5.93 2.06
N LEU A 137 1.52 -6.11 0.84
CA LEU A 137 0.22 -6.68 0.55
C LEU A 137 0.43 -8.08 -0.02
N ALA A 138 0.04 -9.10 0.75
CA ALA A 138 0.23 -10.49 0.34
C ALA A 138 -0.72 -10.90 -0.80
N ASN A 139 -0.53 -12.09 -1.36
CA ASN A 139 -1.26 -12.57 -2.53
C ASN A 139 -2.78 -12.37 -2.41
N GLY A 140 -3.39 -11.79 -3.45
CA GLY A 140 -4.83 -11.65 -3.55
C GLY A 140 -5.48 -10.65 -2.58
N VAL A 141 -4.72 -9.75 -1.96
CA VAL A 141 -5.29 -8.61 -1.22
C VAL A 141 -6.05 -7.71 -2.18
N GLN A 142 -7.28 -7.32 -1.83
CA GLN A 142 -8.17 -6.53 -2.67
C GLN A 142 -8.56 -5.23 -1.95
N LEU A 143 -8.09 -4.10 -2.44
CA LEU A 143 -8.44 -2.79 -1.88
C LEU A 143 -9.61 -2.18 -2.64
N GLY A 144 -10.67 -1.80 -1.91
CA GLY A 144 -11.71 -0.92 -2.43
C GLY A 144 -11.21 0.52 -2.61
N GLY A 145 -11.99 1.37 -3.28
CA GLY A 145 -11.62 2.77 -3.51
C GLY A 145 -11.37 3.57 -2.22
N HIS A 146 -10.48 4.56 -2.29
CA HIS A 146 -10.16 5.48 -1.18
C HIS A 146 -9.57 4.82 0.07
N VAL A 147 -9.03 3.60 -0.02
CA VAL A 147 -8.34 2.96 1.11
C VAL A 147 -7.01 3.66 1.37
N GLU A 148 -6.74 3.95 2.64
CA GLU A 148 -5.49 4.54 3.09
C GLU A 148 -4.71 3.55 3.96
N ILE A 149 -3.51 3.19 3.52
CA ILE A 149 -2.61 2.28 4.25
C ILE A 149 -1.37 3.06 4.67
N GLY A 150 -1.06 3.03 5.94
CA GLY A 150 0.14 3.63 6.51
C GLY A 150 1.44 2.94 6.08
N LYS A 151 2.56 3.40 6.63
CA LYS A 151 3.88 2.81 6.35
C LYS A 151 4.11 1.53 7.17
N HIS A 152 4.93 0.63 6.60
CA HIS A 152 5.30 -0.63 7.27
C HIS A 152 4.12 -1.53 7.65
N VAL A 153 2.99 -1.40 6.97
CA VAL A 153 1.83 -2.26 7.17
C VAL A 153 2.05 -3.60 6.46
N THR A 154 1.57 -4.67 7.07
CA THR A 154 1.52 -5.98 6.41
C THR A 154 0.09 -6.49 6.43
N ILE A 155 -0.47 -6.78 5.25
CA ILE A 155 -1.79 -7.40 5.09
C ILE A 155 -1.61 -8.81 4.57
N GLY A 156 -2.12 -9.79 5.32
CA GLY A 156 -2.11 -11.20 4.96
C GLY A 156 -2.93 -11.49 3.70
N GLY A 157 -2.60 -12.58 3.02
CA GLY A 157 -3.21 -12.91 1.72
C GLY A 157 -4.71 -13.11 1.77
N MET A 158 -5.38 -12.93 0.61
CA MET A 158 -6.82 -13.12 0.43
C MET A 158 -7.68 -12.24 1.35
N THR A 159 -7.20 -11.04 1.67
CA THR A 159 -7.85 -10.08 2.56
C THR A 159 -8.50 -8.96 1.76
N PRO A 160 -9.84 -8.88 1.68
CA PRO A 160 -10.54 -7.73 1.12
C PRO A 160 -10.62 -6.57 2.13
N VAL A 161 -10.37 -5.35 1.64
CA VAL A 161 -10.46 -4.10 2.40
C VAL A 161 -11.58 -3.25 1.83
N HIS A 162 -12.57 -2.92 2.65
CA HIS A 162 -13.70 -2.11 2.24
C HIS A 162 -13.25 -0.67 1.92
N GLN A 163 -13.92 -0.04 0.96
CA GLN A 163 -13.65 1.35 0.58
C GLN A 163 -13.65 2.31 1.78
N PHE A 164 -12.80 3.32 1.74
CA PHE A 164 -12.62 4.34 2.77
C PHE A 164 -12.05 3.84 4.11
N CYS A 165 -11.64 2.59 4.22
CA CYS A 165 -10.94 2.13 5.43
C CYS A 165 -9.53 2.72 5.51
N LYS A 166 -9.14 3.06 6.74
CA LYS A 166 -7.78 3.49 7.08
C LYS A 166 -7.06 2.38 7.87
N ILE A 167 -5.81 2.13 7.52
CA ILE A 167 -4.96 1.14 8.20
C ILE A 167 -3.70 1.84 8.68
N GLY A 168 -3.54 1.96 9.98
CA GLY A 168 -2.46 2.71 10.62
C GLY A 168 -1.09 2.05 10.49
N ASP A 169 -0.06 2.86 10.65
CA ASP A 169 1.35 2.50 10.55
C ASP A 169 1.71 1.24 11.36
N TYR A 170 2.63 0.42 10.82
CA TYR A 170 3.18 -0.75 11.51
C TYR A 170 2.15 -1.81 11.96
N SER A 171 0.91 -1.75 11.51
CA SER A 171 -0.08 -2.78 11.83
C SER A 171 0.16 -4.06 11.00
N PHE A 172 -0.25 -5.17 11.56
CA PHE A 172 -0.24 -6.47 10.90
C PHE A 172 -1.65 -7.07 10.93
N ILE A 173 -2.16 -7.42 9.76
CA ILE A 173 -3.48 -8.03 9.60
C ILE A 173 -3.30 -9.48 9.12
N GLY A 174 -3.96 -10.42 9.80
CA GLY A 174 -3.98 -11.83 9.38
C GLY A 174 -4.59 -12.03 8.01
N GLY A 175 -4.25 -13.15 7.37
CA GLY A 175 -4.78 -13.48 6.05
C GLY A 175 -6.22 -14.01 6.09
N GLY A 176 -6.97 -13.81 4.99
CA GLY A 176 -8.35 -14.29 4.83
C GLY A 176 -9.38 -13.54 5.67
N LEU A 177 -9.04 -12.38 6.21
CA LEU A 177 -9.89 -11.60 7.12
C LEU A 177 -10.44 -10.36 6.42
N ARG A 178 -11.73 -10.10 6.57
CA ARG A 178 -12.39 -8.95 5.95
C ARG A 178 -12.20 -7.69 6.80
N ILE A 179 -11.66 -6.60 6.20
CA ILE A 179 -11.49 -5.30 6.84
C ILE A 179 -12.65 -4.39 6.43
N VAL A 180 -13.50 -4.00 7.38
CA VAL A 180 -14.66 -3.12 7.14
C VAL A 180 -14.68 -1.88 8.04
N GLN A 181 -13.76 -1.81 8.98
CA GLN A 181 -13.53 -0.70 9.92
C GLN A 181 -12.05 -0.33 9.90
N ASP A 182 -11.71 0.81 10.50
CA ASP A 182 -10.35 1.30 10.55
C ASP A 182 -9.49 0.46 11.51
N VAL A 183 -8.27 0.17 11.08
CA VAL A 183 -7.29 -0.61 11.84
C VAL A 183 -6.24 0.34 12.40
N PRO A 184 -6.19 0.58 13.72
CA PRO A 184 -5.25 1.55 14.28
C PRO A 184 -3.78 1.09 14.20
N PRO A 185 -2.79 2.01 14.35
CA PRO A 185 -1.39 1.71 14.14
C PRO A 185 -0.81 0.72 15.19
N TYR A 186 0.30 0.07 14.85
CA TYR A 186 1.12 -0.79 15.73
C TYR A 186 0.49 -2.10 16.19
N ILE A 187 -0.73 -2.43 15.78
CA ILE A 187 -1.45 -3.59 16.30
C ILE A 187 -1.32 -4.84 15.42
N LEU A 188 -1.61 -5.97 16.04
CA LEU A 188 -1.98 -7.21 15.40
C LEU A 188 -3.52 -7.28 15.36
N ALA A 189 -4.07 -7.38 14.16
CA ALA A 189 -5.52 -7.55 13.94
C ALA A 189 -5.80 -8.96 13.42
N MET A 190 -6.67 -9.70 14.12
CA MET A 190 -6.99 -11.10 13.86
C MET A 190 -8.45 -11.39 14.21
N GLY A 191 -8.93 -12.55 13.79
CA GLY A 191 -10.26 -13.06 14.15
C GLY A 191 -11.35 -12.71 13.14
N GLU A 192 -12.51 -13.38 13.26
CA GLU A 192 -13.71 -13.16 12.46
C GLU A 192 -14.89 -12.91 13.41
N PRO A 193 -15.45 -11.69 13.46
CA PRO A 193 -15.01 -10.48 12.76
C PRO A 193 -13.60 -10.02 13.17
N LEU A 194 -12.97 -9.19 12.32
CA LEU A 194 -11.63 -8.64 12.58
C LEU A 194 -11.65 -7.80 13.86
N LYS A 195 -10.68 -8.02 14.74
CA LYS A 195 -10.57 -7.31 16.01
C LYS A 195 -9.13 -7.13 16.46
N PHE A 196 -8.92 -6.23 17.40
CA PHE A 196 -7.66 -6.05 18.09
C PHE A 196 -7.23 -7.35 18.78
N SER A 197 -6.03 -7.83 18.49
CA SER A 197 -5.44 -9.05 19.06
C SER A 197 -4.08 -8.80 19.75
N GLY A 198 -3.86 -7.55 20.16
CA GLY A 198 -2.63 -7.12 20.81
C GLY A 198 -1.74 -6.29 19.88
N LEU A 199 -0.50 -6.10 20.29
CA LEU A 199 0.48 -5.36 19.48
C LEU A 199 1.12 -6.24 18.41
N ASN A 200 1.52 -5.65 17.30
CA ASN A 200 2.46 -6.26 16.34
C ASN A 200 3.87 -6.35 16.95
N ALA A 201 4.00 -7.06 18.06
CA ALA A 201 5.22 -7.08 18.88
C ALA A 201 6.46 -7.55 18.12
N VAL A 202 6.29 -8.48 17.18
CA VAL A 202 7.39 -8.98 16.34
C VAL A 202 7.82 -7.92 15.33
N GLY A 203 6.87 -7.31 14.62
CA GLY A 203 7.13 -6.24 13.66
C GLY A 203 7.81 -5.03 14.32
N LEU A 204 7.30 -4.59 15.44
CA LEU A 204 7.85 -3.45 16.18
C LEU A 204 9.29 -3.71 16.66
N ARG A 205 9.60 -4.93 17.15
CA ARG A 205 10.99 -5.31 17.49
C ARG A 205 11.92 -5.28 16.29
N ARG A 206 11.48 -5.83 15.15
CA ARG A 206 12.26 -5.84 13.91
C ARG A 206 12.54 -4.43 13.37
N LYS A 207 11.68 -3.48 13.71
CA LYS A 207 11.83 -2.05 13.35
C LYS A 207 12.46 -1.21 14.46
N ASN A 208 13.11 -1.87 15.42
CA ASN A 208 13.90 -1.26 16.49
C ASN A 208 13.10 -0.33 17.44
N PHE A 209 11.79 -0.54 17.58
CA PHE A 209 11.04 0.14 18.65
C PHE A 209 11.58 -0.27 20.02
N SER A 210 11.92 0.72 20.84
CA SER A 210 12.45 0.49 22.17
C SER A 210 11.46 -0.28 23.06
N PRO A 211 11.93 -1.01 24.09
CA PRO A 211 11.04 -1.63 25.07
C PRO A 211 10.07 -0.63 25.70
N GLU A 212 10.53 0.59 25.95
CA GLU A 212 9.71 1.65 26.53
C GLU A 212 8.61 2.11 25.59
N ALA A 213 8.93 2.42 24.32
CA ALA A 213 7.92 2.78 23.32
C ALA A 213 6.84 1.69 23.18
N ARG A 214 7.25 0.42 23.13
CA ARG A 214 6.30 -0.70 23.04
C ARG A 214 5.42 -0.84 24.29
N LYS A 215 5.96 -0.53 25.46
CA LYS A 215 5.20 -0.51 26.73
C LYS A 215 4.16 0.62 26.72
N GLN A 216 4.56 1.82 26.30
CA GLN A 216 3.67 2.98 26.20
C GLN A 216 2.53 2.71 25.19
N ILE A 217 2.83 2.19 23.99
CA ILE A 217 1.82 1.77 23.02
C ILE A 217 0.85 0.76 23.62
N LYS A 218 1.36 -0.24 24.37
CA LYS A 218 0.51 -1.23 25.05
C LYS A 218 -0.44 -0.58 26.06
N GLN A 219 0.07 0.33 26.87
CA GLN A 219 -0.73 1.05 27.87
C GLN A 219 -1.83 1.89 27.18
N ALA A 220 -1.50 2.62 26.12
CA ALA A 220 -2.50 3.38 25.37
C ALA A 220 -3.64 2.47 24.85
N TYR A 221 -3.32 1.31 24.29
CA TYR A 221 -4.33 0.36 23.81
C TYR A 221 -5.12 -0.33 24.92
N GLN A 222 -4.58 -0.41 26.14
CA GLN A 222 -5.36 -0.85 27.30
C GLN A 222 -6.50 0.12 27.63
N PHE A 223 -6.26 1.44 27.53
CA PHE A 223 -7.35 2.41 27.70
C PHE A 223 -8.44 2.28 26.62
N ILE A 224 -8.06 1.97 25.38
CA ILE A 224 -9.00 1.90 24.25
C ILE A 224 -9.82 0.60 24.27
N TYR A 225 -9.21 -0.54 24.58
CA TYR A 225 -9.81 -1.87 24.39
C TYR A 225 -10.06 -2.66 25.67
N GLN A 226 -9.49 -2.24 26.81
CA GLN A 226 -9.52 -3.03 28.06
C GLN A 226 -9.96 -2.20 29.27
N SER A 227 -10.55 -1.02 29.06
CA SER A 227 -11.14 -0.20 30.11
C SER A 227 -12.63 0.01 29.86
N ASP A 228 -13.36 0.50 30.84
CA ASP A 228 -14.78 0.89 30.74
C ASP A 228 -14.97 2.30 30.15
N LEU A 229 -13.90 2.93 29.65
CA LEU A 229 -13.93 4.26 29.04
C LEU A 229 -14.54 4.20 27.64
N ASN A 230 -15.36 5.19 27.31
CA ASN A 230 -15.71 5.40 25.91
C ASN A 230 -14.52 5.99 25.13
N ARG A 231 -14.59 5.99 23.79
CA ARG A 231 -13.51 6.43 22.89
C ARG A 231 -12.93 7.80 23.30
N SER A 232 -13.78 8.81 23.49
CA SER A 232 -13.34 10.18 23.82
C SER A 232 -12.67 10.25 25.18
N GLN A 233 -13.19 9.51 26.16
CA GLN A 233 -12.59 9.41 27.50
C GLN A 233 -11.22 8.70 27.44
N ALA A 234 -11.10 7.61 26.67
CA ALA A 234 -9.84 6.91 26.48
C ALA A 234 -8.78 7.82 25.83
N VAL A 235 -9.13 8.57 24.79
CA VAL A 235 -8.25 9.56 24.17
C VAL A 235 -7.81 10.62 25.18
N SER A 236 -8.73 11.21 25.92
CA SER A 236 -8.41 12.22 26.94
C SER A 236 -7.48 11.66 28.02
N GLN A 237 -7.69 10.42 28.46
CA GLN A 237 -6.82 9.74 29.42
C GLN A 237 -5.41 9.52 28.86
N ILE A 238 -5.31 9.05 27.61
CA ILE A 238 -4.02 8.86 26.92
C ILE A 238 -3.27 10.18 26.82
N GLN A 239 -3.91 11.26 26.37
CA GLN A 239 -3.30 12.59 26.24
C GLN A 239 -2.85 13.16 27.61
N SER A 240 -3.54 12.84 28.70
CA SER A 240 -3.14 13.29 30.03
C SER A 240 -1.92 12.55 30.58
N GLU A 241 -1.81 11.24 30.29
CA GLU A 241 -0.75 10.37 30.80
C GLU A 241 0.54 10.45 29.98
N PHE A 242 0.41 10.59 28.66
CA PHE A 242 1.54 10.61 27.73
C PHE A 242 1.68 11.98 27.08
N LYS A 243 2.64 12.79 27.51
CA LYS A 243 2.90 14.10 26.91
C LYS A 243 4.11 14.05 26.00
N ASN A 244 3.96 14.56 24.78
CA ASN A 244 5.05 14.63 23.78
C ASN A 244 5.71 13.29 23.47
N VAL A 245 4.91 12.25 23.29
CA VAL A 245 5.36 10.91 22.93
C VAL A 245 4.90 10.62 21.49
N PRO A 246 5.76 10.73 20.47
CA PRO A 246 5.36 10.69 19.05
C PRO A 246 4.57 9.43 18.65
N VAL A 247 4.87 8.26 19.25
CA VAL A 247 4.13 7.04 18.96
C VAL A 247 2.72 7.05 19.54
N ILE A 248 2.50 7.80 20.61
CA ILE A 248 1.19 7.98 21.22
C ILE A 248 0.39 9.04 20.46
N ASP A 249 1.05 10.14 20.10
CA ASP A 249 0.43 11.20 19.30
C ASP A 249 -0.14 10.62 18.01
N SER A 250 0.61 9.74 17.32
CA SER A 250 0.10 9.07 16.10
C SER A 250 -1.08 8.12 16.34
N ILE A 251 -1.21 7.52 17.53
CA ILE A 251 -2.40 6.72 17.89
C ILE A 251 -3.61 7.63 18.06
N VAL A 252 -3.43 8.72 18.80
CA VAL A 252 -4.49 9.71 19.05
C VAL A 252 -4.97 10.31 17.74
N ASP A 253 -4.05 10.81 16.92
CA ASP A 253 -4.36 11.40 15.62
C ASP A 253 -5.14 10.43 14.73
N PHE A 254 -4.73 9.16 14.70
CA PHE A 254 -5.45 8.14 13.92
C PHE A 254 -6.87 7.94 14.42
N ILE A 255 -7.05 7.86 15.74
CA ILE A 255 -8.38 7.64 16.36
C ILE A 255 -9.31 8.82 16.11
N GLU A 256 -8.81 10.05 16.25
CA GLU A 256 -9.58 11.27 16.04
C GLU A 256 -10.01 11.43 14.57
N ASN A 257 -9.19 10.98 13.63
CA ASN A 257 -9.46 11.02 12.19
C ASN A 257 -10.09 9.73 11.63
N SER A 258 -10.55 8.82 12.47
CA SER A 258 -11.23 7.59 12.04
C SER A 258 -12.70 7.84 11.75
N ASP A 259 -13.09 7.64 10.49
CA ASP A 259 -14.47 7.87 10.01
C ASP A 259 -15.34 6.61 10.07
N ARG A 260 -14.72 5.43 9.94
CA ARG A 260 -15.44 4.15 9.87
C ARG A 260 -15.54 3.40 11.21
N GLY A 261 -15.05 4.00 12.28
CA GLY A 261 -14.92 3.33 13.58
C GLY A 261 -13.74 2.35 13.60
N LEU A 262 -13.28 2.02 14.81
CA LEU A 262 -12.18 1.08 15.01
C LEU A 262 -12.69 -0.36 15.08
N ILE A 263 -11.84 -1.30 14.63
CA ILE A 263 -12.04 -2.75 14.82
C ILE A 263 -12.05 -3.12 16.29
#